data_2361f53b82c5f6a6f50313505e05d8ea
#
_entry.id   2361f53b82c5f6a6f50313505e05d8ea
#
_cell.length_a   1.000
_cell.length_b   1.000
_cell.length_c   1.000
_cell.angle_alpha   90.00
_cell.angle_beta   90.00
_cell.angle_gamma   90.00
#
_symmetry.space_group_name_H-M   'P 1'
#
loop_
_entity.id
_entity.type
_entity.pdbx_description
1 polymer ?
#
loop_
_entity_poly.entity_id
_entity_poly.type
_entity_poly.pdbx_seq_one_letter_code
_entity_poly.pdbx_strand_id
1 'polypeptide(L)'
;MYQEISWVVTLVLVTLLAITFLVIAKNASSDNEEYAPIQKRAYSIRGKSFLLILLVIVPVIGYTLTKMPYPSVKDSAQAVKSVDAIGHQWYWEISDVTAKAGDPVMYKVTSADVNHGFGVYDDDLNVIAQTQAMPGYTNELLVSFPKPGKYRILCLEYCGLAHHAMISEITVTE
;
A
#
# COMPACT_ATOMS: atom_id res chain seq x y z
N MET A 1 -4.94 7.20 15.96
CA MET A 1 -6.12 6.34 15.66
C MET A 1 -5.75 5.03 14.97
N TYR A 2 -5.16 5.00 13.76
CA TYR A 2 -4.79 3.73 13.10
C TYR A 2 -3.76 2.91 13.88
N GLN A 3 -2.77 3.56 14.47
CA GLN A 3 -1.75 2.89 15.25
C GLN A 3 -2.32 2.22 16.52
N GLU A 4 -3.26 2.87 17.20
CA GLU A 4 -3.94 2.32 18.38
C GLU A 4 -4.78 1.09 18.01
N ILE A 5 -5.54 1.19 16.90
CA ILE A 5 -6.29 0.05 16.36
C ILE A 5 -5.36 -1.12 16.04
N SER A 6 -4.23 -0.84 15.38
CA SER A 6 -3.24 -1.86 15.05
C SER A 6 -2.66 -2.53 16.30
N TRP A 7 -2.38 -1.76 17.37
CA TRP A 7 -1.93 -2.30 18.64
C TRP A 7 -2.97 -3.23 19.27
N VAL A 8 -4.23 -2.80 19.35
CA VAL A 8 -5.30 -3.61 19.92
C VAL A 8 -5.49 -4.90 19.13
N VAL A 9 -5.55 -4.82 17.80
CA VAL A 9 -5.68 -5.99 16.93
C VAL A 9 -4.50 -6.95 17.12
N THR A 10 -3.28 -6.44 17.17
CA THR A 10 -2.07 -7.24 17.38
C THR A 10 -2.12 -7.96 18.72
N LEU A 11 -2.46 -7.26 19.82
CA LEU A 11 -2.56 -7.86 21.15
C LEU A 11 -3.63 -8.96 21.20
N VAL A 12 -4.78 -8.74 20.60
CA VAL A 12 -5.85 -9.75 20.51
C VAL A 12 -5.38 -10.99 19.75
N LEU A 13 -4.75 -10.81 18.59
CA LEU A 13 -4.27 -11.94 17.77
C LEU A 13 -3.16 -12.71 18.48
N VAL A 14 -2.20 -12.02 19.09
CA VAL A 14 -1.11 -12.67 19.86
C VAL A 14 -1.66 -13.42 21.07
N THR A 15 -2.64 -12.86 21.77
CA THR A 15 -3.28 -13.53 22.90
C THR A 15 -4.03 -14.78 22.46
N LEU A 16 -4.80 -14.73 21.37
CA LEU A 16 -5.49 -15.90 20.82
C LEU A 16 -4.49 -16.98 20.39
N LEU A 17 -3.39 -16.58 19.77
CA LEU A 17 -2.32 -17.50 19.39
C LEU A 17 -1.68 -18.16 20.62
N ALA A 18 -1.34 -17.37 21.64
CA ALA A 18 -0.79 -17.90 22.90
C ALA A 18 -1.73 -18.88 23.59
N ILE A 19 -3.02 -18.56 23.69
CA ILE A 19 -4.04 -19.46 24.24
C ILE A 19 -4.10 -20.77 23.44
N THR A 20 -4.09 -20.69 22.11
CA THR A 20 -4.10 -21.85 21.24
C THR A 20 -2.90 -22.76 21.52
N PHE A 21 -1.68 -22.20 21.60
CA PHE A 21 -0.49 -22.98 21.91
C PHE A 21 -0.49 -23.56 23.32
N LEU A 22 -1.00 -22.83 24.31
CA LEU A 22 -1.14 -23.35 25.68
C LEU A 22 -2.13 -24.52 25.75
N VAL A 23 -3.25 -24.45 25.03
CA VAL A 23 -4.21 -25.55 24.93
C VAL A 23 -3.59 -26.77 24.25
N ILE A 24 -2.88 -26.58 23.16
CA ILE A 24 -2.15 -27.64 22.46
C ILE A 24 -1.11 -28.28 23.38
N ALA A 25 -0.27 -27.46 24.03
CA ALA A 25 0.78 -27.92 24.94
C ALA A 25 0.20 -28.75 26.13
N LYS A 26 -0.91 -28.25 26.72
CA LYS A 26 -1.59 -28.93 27.80
C LYS A 26 -2.16 -30.31 27.38
N ASN A 27 -2.66 -30.41 26.15
CA ASN A 27 -3.27 -31.63 25.63
C ASN A 27 -2.28 -32.58 24.94
N ALA A 28 -1.04 -32.09 24.66
CA ALA A 28 -0.02 -32.88 23.95
C ALA A 28 0.45 -34.15 24.73
N SER A 29 0.24 -34.18 26.05
CA SER A 29 0.58 -35.32 26.91
C SER A 29 -0.59 -36.24 27.21
N SER A 30 -1.78 -36.01 26.64
CA SER A 30 -2.93 -36.86 26.81
C SER A 30 -2.78 -38.13 25.96
N ASP A 31 -3.00 -39.30 26.63
CA ASP A 31 -2.75 -40.60 26.05
C ASP A 31 -3.70 -40.95 24.88
N ASN A 32 -3.09 -41.48 23.86
CA ASN A 32 -3.51 -42.38 22.80
C ASN A 32 -5.01 -42.46 22.46
N GLU A 33 -5.53 -41.48 21.74
CA GLU A 33 -6.70 -41.71 20.91
C GLU A 33 -6.28 -42.36 19.58
N GLU A 34 -7.13 -43.27 19.07
CA GLU A 34 -6.93 -43.81 17.72
C GLU A 34 -6.87 -42.70 16.67
N TYR A 35 -5.90 -42.77 15.76
CA TYR A 35 -5.65 -41.75 14.75
C TYR A 35 -6.81 -41.55 13.75
N ALA A 36 -7.50 -42.65 13.40
CA ALA A 36 -8.54 -42.65 12.35
C ALA A 36 -9.71 -41.67 12.61
N PRO A 37 -10.32 -41.61 13.82
CA PRO A 37 -11.40 -40.67 14.12
C PRO A 37 -10.91 -39.22 14.15
N ILE A 38 -9.69 -38.98 14.64
CA ILE A 38 -9.07 -37.64 14.64
C ILE A 38 -8.88 -37.12 13.20
N GLN A 39 -8.35 -37.99 12.34
CA GLN A 39 -8.15 -37.66 10.93
C GLN A 39 -9.48 -37.34 10.23
N LYS A 40 -10.51 -38.18 10.41
CA LYS A 40 -11.84 -37.96 9.81
C LYS A 40 -12.45 -36.62 10.24
N ARG A 41 -12.35 -36.28 11.53
CA ARG A 41 -12.81 -34.99 12.07
C ARG A 41 -12.02 -33.80 11.49
N ALA A 42 -10.68 -33.90 11.47
CA ALA A 42 -9.81 -32.88 10.92
C ALA A 42 -10.09 -32.57 9.43
N TYR A 43 -10.28 -33.63 8.62
CA TYR A 43 -10.63 -33.46 7.20
C TYR A 43 -12.02 -32.84 7.00
N SER A 44 -13.00 -33.18 7.83
CA SER A 44 -14.33 -32.57 7.79
C SER A 44 -14.27 -31.08 8.15
N ILE A 45 -13.54 -30.72 9.21
CA ILE A 45 -13.35 -29.33 9.63
C ILE A 45 -12.60 -28.54 8.54
N ARG A 46 -11.52 -29.12 7.99
CA ARG A 46 -10.73 -28.51 6.92
C ARG A 46 -11.59 -28.13 5.71
N GLY A 47 -12.43 -29.04 5.25
CA GLY A 47 -13.31 -28.76 4.10
C GLY A 47 -14.30 -27.64 4.35
N LYS A 48 -14.92 -27.62 5.53
CA LYS A 48 -15.85 -26.54 5.94
C LYS A 48 -15.15 -25.20 6.11
N SER A 49 -13.97 -25.20 6.77
CA SER A 49 -13.16 -24.00 6.96
C SER A 49 -12.67 -23.42 5.63
N PHE A 50 -12.23 -24.29 4.71
CA PHE A 50 -11.82 -23.85 3.38
C PHE A 50 -12.96 -23.16 2.62
N LEU A 51 -14.16 -23.76 2.63
CA LEU A 51 -15.33 -23.16 1.99
C LEU A 51 -15.69 -21.81 2.64
N LEU A 52 -15.68 -21.72 3.96
CA LEU A 52 -15.94 -20.48 4.70
C LEU A 52 -14.92 -19.40 4.34
N ILE A 53 -13.64 -19.75 4.30
CA ILE A 53 -12.56 -18.84 3.92
C ILE A 53 -12.78 -18.32 2.49
N LEU A 54 -13.11 -19.18 1.54
CA LEU A 54 -13.40 -18.76 0.16
C LEU A 54 -14.61 -17.81 0.10
N LEU A 55 -15.68 -18.10 0.83
CA LEU A 55 -16.88 -17.26 0.87
C LEU A 55 -16.60 -15.86 1.44
N VAL A 56 -15.58 -15.71 2.28
CA VAL A 56 -15.18 -14.41 2.83
C VAL A 56 -14.13 -13.74 1.94
N ILE A 57 -13.08 -14.46 1.57
CA ILE A 57 -11.92 -13.87 0.86
C ILE A 57 -12.29 -13.43 -0.56
N VAL A 58 -13.07 -14.23 -1.30
CA VAL A 58 -13.43 -13.91 -2.69
C VAL A 58 -14.21 -12.59 -2.80
N PRO A 59 -15.27 -12.33 -1.99
CA PRO A 59 -15.93 -11.02 -1.98
C PRO A 59 -15.03 -9.88 -1.52
N VAL A 60 -14.17 -10.11 -0.52
CA VAL A 60 -13.22 -9.08 -0.04
C VAL A 60 -12.24 -8.70 -1.14
N ILE A 61 -11.64 -9.69 -1.83
CA ILE A 61 -10.75 -9.43 -2.97
C ILE A 61 -11.52 -8.70 -4.08
N GLY A 62 -12.71 -9.18 -4.45
CA GLY A 62 -13.54 -8.52 -5.45
C GLY A 62 -13.82 -7.06 -5.10
N TYR A 63 -14.19 -6.78 -3.87
CA TYR A 63 -14.41 -5.42 -3.40
C TYR A 63 -13.14 -4.56 -3.43
N THR A 64 -12.02 -5.08 -2.92
CA THR A 64 -10.75 -4.33 -2.88
C THR A 64 -10.23 -4.01 -4.29
N LEU A 65 -10.35 -4.94 -5.24
CA LEU A 65 -9.97 -4.69 -6.64
C LEU A 65 -10.75 -3.52 -7.26
N THR A 66 -12.02 -3.31 -6.88
CA THR A 66 -12.81 -2.16 -7.37
C THR A 66 -12.39 -0.82 -6.74
N LYS A 67 -11.62 -0.85 -5.66
CA LYS A 67 -11.16 0.33 -4.91
C LYS A 67 -9.68 0.63 -5.11
N MET A 68 -9.00 -0.17 -5.90
CA MET A 68 -7.58 0.09 -6.18
C MET A 68 -7.42 1.38 -6.99
N PRO A 69 -6.54 2.30 -6.54
CA PRO A 69 -6.32 3.61 -7.17
C PRO A 69 -5.40 3.50 -8.39
N TYR A 70 -5.69 2.55 -9.30
CA TYR A 70 -4.97 2.49 -10.57
C TYR A 70 -5.59 3.47 -11.56
N PRO A 71 -4.80 4.36 -12.17
CA PRO A 71 -5.29 5.22 -13.23
C PRO A 71 -5.82 4.35 -14.37
N SER A 72 -7.06 4.60 -14.76
CA SER A 72 -7.64 3.98 -15.95
C SER A 72 -7.31 4.83 -17.18
N VAL A 73 -7.49 4.25 -18.37
CA VAL A 73 -7.39 5.03 -19.63
C VAL A 73 -8.34 6.24 -19.62
N LYS A 74 -9.48 6.14 -18.92
CA LYS A 74 -10.43 7.25 -18.75
C LYS A 74 -9.88 8.33 -17.84
N ASP A 75 -9.15 7.95 -16.78
CA ASP A 75 -8.54 8.90 -15.83
C ASP A 75 -7.40 9.66 -16.49
N SER A 76 -6.59 8.96 -17.32
CA SER A 76 -5.54 9.61 -18.12
C SER A 76 -6.13 10.63 -19.12
N ALA A 77 -7.30 10.36 -19.68
CA ALA A 77 -8.01 11.28 -20.57
C ALA A 77 -8.64 12.49 -19.84
N GLN A 78 -8.79 12.42 -18.52
CA GLN A 78 -9.29 13.54 -17.69
C GLN A 78 -8.16 14.45 -17.18
N ALA A 79 -6.91 14.04 -17.30
CA ALA A 79 -5.78 14.84 -16.88
C ALA A 79 -5.70 16.14 -17.69
N VAL A 80 -5.71 17.26 -17.00
CA VAL A 80 -5.56 18.59 -17.60
C VAL A 80 -4.09 18.84 -17.99
N LYS A 81 -3.18 18.18 -17.29
CA LYS A 81 -1.73 18.36 -17.42
C LYS A 81 -0.99 17.04 -17.24
N SER A 82 0.04 16.82 -18.05
CA SER A 82 1.00 15.74 -17.87
C SER A 82 2.34 16.28 -17.44
N VAL A 83 2.95 15.69 -16.43
CA VAL A 83 4.22 16.08 -15.83
C VAL A 83 5.15 14.89 -15.77
N ASP A 84 6.33 15.00 -16.33
CA ASP A 84 7.36 13.97 -16.22
C ASP A 84 8.13 14.15 -14.89
N ALA A 85 8.33 13.05 -14.17
CA ALA A 85 9.07 13.00 -12.93
C ALA A 85 10.10 11.87 -13.00
N ILE A 86 11.39 12.23 -12.97
CA ILE A 86 12.50 11.29 -13.09
C ILE A 86 13.28 11.29 -11.78
N GLY A 87 13.40 10.09 -11.16
CA GLY A 87 14.21 9.89 -9.96
C GLY A 87 15.68 9.73 -10.33
N HIS A 88 16.55 10.45 -9.62
CA HIS A 88 18.00 10.32 -9.64
C HIS A 88 18.51 10.18 -8.20
N GLN A 89 19.68 9.61 -7.99
CA GLN A 89 20.37 9.63 -6.71
C GLN A 89 20.99 11.01 -6.47
N TRP A 90 20.46 11.91 -5.67
CA TRP A 90 19.32 11.86 -4.75
C TRP A 90 18.44 13.10 -4.93
N TYR A 91 17.83 13.23 -6.07
CA TYR A 91 16.95 14.36 -6.42
C TYR A 91 15.85 13.92 -7.39
N TRP A 92 14.81 14.74 -7.49
CA TRP A 92 13.76 14.58 -8.49
C TRP A 92 13.93 15.61 -9.60
N GLU A 93 14.01 15.18 -10.84
CA GLU A 93 13.84 16.02 -12.02
C GLU A 93 12.35 16.02 -12.39
N ILE A 94 11.70 17.17 -12.26
CA ILE A 94 10.27 17.33 -12.50
C ILE A 94 10.07 18.41 -13.54
N SER A 95 9.41 18.08 -14.65
CA SER A 95 9.24 19.00 -15.79
C SER A 95 8.38 20.22 -15.45
N ASP A 96 7.49 20.12 -14.46
CA ASP A 96 6.71 21.25 -13.95
C ASP A 96 6.30 21.01 -12.49
N VAL A 97 6.61 21.95 -11.63
CA VAL A 97 6.34 21.92 -10.18
C VAL A 97 5.13 22.79 -9.78
N THR A 98 4.26 23.14 -10.74
CA THR A 98 3.05 23.92 -10.50
C THR A 98 1.79 23.16 -10.86
N ALA A 99 0.73 23.34 -10.09
CA ALA A 99 -0.59 22.76 -10.34
C ALA A 99 -1.69 23.73 -9.87
N LYS A 100 -2.93 23.46 -10.26
CA LYS A 100 -4.11 24.14 -9.71
C LYS A 100 -4.90 23.20 -8.82
N ALA A 101 -5.49 23.74 -7.75
CA ALA A 101 -6.34 22.97 -6.86
C ALA A 101 -7.56 22.40 -7.61
N GLY A 102 -7.81 21.13 -7.43
CA GLY A 102 -8.91 20.41 -8.09
C GLY A 102 -8.59 19.86 -9.47
N ASP A 103 -7.58 20.41 -10.18
CA ASP A 103 -7.21 19.92 -11.50
C ASP A 103 -6.47 18.58 -11.41
N PRO A 104 -6.88 17.57 -12.20
CA PRO A 104 -6.17 16.30 -12.25
C PRO A 104 -4.87 16.42 -13.07
N VAL A 105 -3.74 16.12 -12.41
CA VAL A 105 -2.40 16.11 -12.99
C VAL A 105 -1.93 14.66 -13.14
N MET A 106 -1.50 14.28 -14.32
CA MET A 106 -0.90 12.98 -14.60
C MET A 106 0.62 13.06 -14.46
N TYR A 107 1.18 12.46 -13.43
CA TYR A 107 2.62 12.27 -13.30
C TYR A 107 3.05 11.00 -14.02
N LYS A 108 4.01 11.13 -14.93
CA LYS A 108 4.74 10.03 -15.56
C LYS A 108 6.04 9.84 -14.82
N VAL A 109 6.08 8.81 -14.00
CA VAL A 109 7.15 8.61 -13.03
C VAL A 109 8.07 7.48 -13.47
N THR A 110 9.35 7.76 -13.58
CA THR A 110 10.41 6.79 -13.92
C THR A 110 11.67 7.07 -13.11
N SER A 111 12.69 6.26 -13.29
CA SER A 111 14.02 6.45 -12.70
C SER A 111 15.12 6.34 -13.74
N ALA A 112 16.16 7.12 -13.58
CA ALA A 112 17.36 7.08 -14.42
C ALA A 112 18.44 6.11 -13.89
N ASP A 113 18.35 5.69 -12.63
CA ASP A 113 19.42 4.91 -11.97
C ASP A 113 18.88 3.71 -11.17
N VAL A 114 18.45 3.90 -9.93
CA VAL A 114 17.93 2.84 -9.03
C VAL A 114 16.45 3.01 -8.78
N ASN A 115 15.82 2.08 -8.08
CA ASN A 115 14.43 2.24 -7.66
C ASN A 115 14.30 3.36 -6.63
N HIS A 116 13.27 4.20 -6.84
CA HIS A 116 12.81 5.21 -5.89
C HIS A 116 11.30 5.07 -5.67
N GLY A 117 10.79 5.60 -4.57
CA GLY A 117 9.37 5.71 -4.32
C GLY A 117 8.93 7.17 -4.46
N PHE A 118 8.04 7.47 -5.39
CA PHE A 118 7.48 8.80 -5.59
C PHE A 118 6.25 8.97 -4.71
N GLY A 119 6.38 9.67 -3.59
CA GLY A 119 5.29 9.94 -2.66
C GLY A 119 4.95 11.41 -2.58
N VAL A 120 3.70 11.76 -2.84
CA VAL A 120 3.18 13.13 -2.74
C VAL A 120 2.50 13.30 -1.39
N TYR A 121 2.89 14.34 -0.66
CA TYR A 121 2.43 14.64 0.70
C TYR A 121 1.86 16.05 0.79
N ASP A 122 0.85 16.22 1.63
CA ASP A 122 0.37 17.53 2.05
C ASP A 122 1.25 18.17 3.15
N ASP A 123 0.92 19.38 3.59
CA ASP A 123 1.64 20.08 4.65
C ASP A 123 1.59 19.37 6.01
N ASP A 124 0.53 18.58 6.25
CA ASP A 124 0.35 17.78 7.47
C ASP A 124 1.05 16.41 7.39
N LEU A 125 1.83 16.17 6.34
CA LEU A 125 2.53 14.92 6.05
C LEU A 125 1.59 13.71 5.85
N ASN A 126 0.38 13.94 5.37
CA ASN A 126 -0.47 12.86 4.89
C ASN A 126 -0.11 12.50 3.45
N VAL A 127 -0.03 11.21 3.16
CA VAL A 127 0.18 10.72 1.79
C VAL A 127 -1.09 10.98 0.98
N ILE A 128 -0.96 11.72 -0.11
CA ILE A 128 -2.04 11.97 -1.07
C ILE A 128 -2.04 10.92 -2.16
N ALA A 129 -0.85 10.63 -2.71
CA ALA A 129 -0.67 9.66 -3.77
C ALA A 129 0.76 9.13 -3.76
N GLN A 130 0.96 7.93 -4.29
CA GLN A 130 2.29 7.34 -4.41
C GLN A 130 2.37 6.36 -5.56
N THR A 131 3.58 6.22 -6.13
CA THR A 131 3.92 5.16 -7.08
C THR A 131 5.41 4.84 -7.03
N GLN A 132 5.83 3.73 -7.63
CA GLN A 132 7.24 3.39 -7.81
C GLN A 132 7.85 4.17 -8.99
N ALA A 133 9.09 4.64 -8.83
CA ALA A 133 9.95 5.12 -9.90
C ALA A 133 10.99 4.03 -10.20
N MET A 134 10.85 3.34 -11.32
CA MET A 134 11.68 2.19 -11.68
C MET A 134 12.46 2.45 -12.97
N PRO A 135 13.73 2.04 -13.05
CA PRO A 135 14.50 2.12 -14.30
C PRO A 135 13.84 1.30 -15.42
N GLY A 136 13.73 1.90 -16.60
CA GLY A 136 13.16 1.25 -17.78
C GLY A 136 11.65 1.10 -17.81
N TYR A 137 10.94 1.61 -16.80
CA TYR A 137 9.47 1.63 -16.74
C TYR A 137 8.97 3.02 -16.38
N THR A 138 7.84 3.41 -16.98
CA THR A 138 7.15 4.65 -16.64
C THR A 138 5.80 4.30 -16.03
N ASN A 139 5.61 4.65 -14.77
CA ASN A 139 4.34 4.52 -14.07
C ASN A 139 3.54 5.82 -14.21
N GLU A 140 2.23 5.69 -14.41
CA GLU A 140 1.31 6.81 -14.43
C GLU A 140 0.62 6.95 -13.08
N LEU A 141 0.64 8.17 -12.52
CA LEU A 141 0.01 8.51 -11.26
C LEU A 141 -0.85 9.75 -11.43
N LEU A 142 -2.17 9.57 -11.35
CA LEU A 142 -3.12 10.68 -11.37
C LEU A 142 -3.24 11.28 -9.97
N VAL A 143 -2.99 12.57 -9.84
CA VAL A 143 -3.07 13.31 -8.59
C VAL A 143 -3.99 14.51 -8.76
N SER A 144 -4.95 14.68 -7.87
CA SER A 144 -5.72 15.90 -7.72
C SER A 144 -5.44 16.52 -6.35
N PHE A 145 -4.98 17.75 -6.35
CA PHE A 145 -4.63 18.47 -5.13
C PHE A 145 -5.89 19.11 -4.53
N PRO A 146 -6.31 18.75 -3.30
CA PRO A 146 -7.59 19.22 -2.75
C PRO A 146 -7.61 20.69 -2.37
N LYS A 147 -6.45 21.31 -2.13
CA LYS A 147 -6.31 22.69 -1.65
C LYS A 147 -5.11 23.37 -2.27
N PRO A 148 -5.11 24.71 -2.43
CA PRO A 148 -3.89 25.46 -2.70
C PRO A 148 -2.89 25.31 -1.56
N GLY A 149 -1.59 25.38 -1.89
CA GLY A 149 -0.53 25.29 -0.89
C GLY A 149 0.73 24.61 -1.43
N LYS A 150 1.63 24.26 -0.54
CA LYS A 150 2.85 23.53 -0.85
C LYS A 150 2.63 22.05 -0.58
N TYR A 151 3.05 21.23 -1.50
CA TYR A 151 3.05 19.78 -1.39
C TYR A 151 4.48 19.27 -1.54
N ARG A 152 4.83 18.23 -0.79
CA ARG A 152 6.17 17.66 -0.82
C ARG A 152 6.18 16.36 -1.60
N ILE A 153 7.25 16.16 -2.35
CA ILE A 153 7.57 14.88 -2.96
C ILE A 153 8.72 14.29 -2.16
N LEU A 154 8.48 13.13 -1.55
CA LEU A 154 9.48 12.40 -0.78
C LEU A 154 9.82 11.10 -1.49
N CYS A 155 11.06 10.65 -1.38
CA CYS A 155 11.46 9.33 -1.79
C CYS A 155 11.06 8.30 -0.72
N LEU A 156 10.29 7.28 -1.10
CA LEU A 156 9.76 6.26 -0.19
C LEU A 156 10.50 4.91 -0.29
N GLU A 157 11.47 4.79 -1.20
CA GLU A 157 12.25 3.58 -1.40
C GLU A 157 13.73 3.90 -1.15
N TYR A 158 14.40 3.07 -0.34
CA TYR A 158 15.81 3.29 -0.04
C TYR A 158 16.67 3.24 -1.31
N CYS A 159 17.23 4.38 -1.68
CA CYS A 159 17.99 4.59 -2.89
C CYS A 159 19.47 4.94 -2.65
N GLY A 160 19.97 4.77 -1.43
CA GLY A 160 21.36 4.99 -1.07
C GLY A 160 21.57 6.06 0.01
N LEU A 161 22.81 6.58 0.10
CA LEU A 161 23.30 7.36 1.24
C LEU A 161 22.45 8.60 1.57
N ALA A 162 22.07 9.38 0.57
CA ALA A 162 21.30 10.61 0.77
C ALA A 162 19.79 10.46 0.50
N HIS A 163 19.26 9.23 0.60
CA HIS A 163 17.83 8.94 0.44
C HIS A 163 16.92 9.90 1.22
N HIS A 164 17.25 10.19 2.46
CA HIS A 164 16.48 11.08 3.34
C HIS A 164 16.46 12.56 2.90
N ALA A 165 17.37 12.95 2.03
CA ALA A 165 17.48 14.31 1.49
C ALA A 165 16.80 14.45 0.11
N MET A 166 16.29 13.35 -0.47
CA MET A 166 15.63 13.35 -1.77
C MET A 166 14.21 13.88 -1.65
N ILE A 167 14.09 15.22 -1.64
CA ILE A 167 12.85 15.96 -1.43
C ILE A 167 12.67 16.98 -2.56
N SER A 168 11.44 17.12 -3.06
CA SER A 168 11.01 18.21 -3.94
C SER A 168 9.70 18.82 -3.47
N GLU A 169 9.35 19.99 -3.96
CA GLU A 169 8.10 20.69 -3.64
C GLU A 169 7.29 20.97 -4.91
N ILE A 170 5.97 20.87 -4.78
CA ILE A 170 4.98 21.28 -5.78
C ILE A 170 4.23 22.47 -5.20
N THR A 171 4.05 23.53 -5.99
CA THR A 171 3.22 24.68 -5.63
C THR A 171 1.86 24.56 -6.29
N VAL A 172 0.81 24.52 -5.49
CA VAL A 172 -0.57 24.45 -5.95
C VAL A 172 -1.23 25.82 -5.76
N THR A 173 -1.74 26.37 -6.83
CA THR A 173 -2.47 27.66 -6.86
C THR A 173 -3.99 27.44 -6.85
N GLU A 174 -4.75 28.52 -6.71
CA GLU A 174 -6.21 28.51 -6.85
C GLU A 174 -6.65 28.24 -8.29
#